data_7be0b6cfd850113a8852b403c2def14b
#
_entry.id   7be0b6cfd850113a8852b403c2def14b
#
_cell.length_a   1.000
_cell.length_b   1.000
_cell.length_c   1.000
_cell.angle_alpha   90.00
_cell.angle_beta   90.00
_cell.angle_gamma   90.00
#
_symmetry.space_group_name_H-M   'P 1'
#
loop_
_entity.id
_entity.type
_entity.pdbx_description
1 polymer ?
#
loop_
_entity_poly.entity_id
_entity_poly.type
_entity_poly.pdbx_seq_one_letter_code
_entity_poly.pdbx_strand_id
1 'polypeptide(L)'
;MKMSDFDYADSHFGFGASEQVILELDFFEAARGTVKNARVNVVDTCPKCGGTCCVAGTKMIRCDHCNATGMETISTGAFFMKTTCRKCHGTGMFNRYPCLYCAGKGSSVQLKSVAINVPPGVEDGQTVRVKVGQQEVLVTFRVFESKYFRREGADVHTDAVISLSQAILGGEIKIQGLHDDIKLKIPPGTSSHKVFRFAGKGIKRSTGFGYGDHYVHIKISIPQKLDKLRYELIKAYAEMETDTPGTIEGISSSKSKYEYA
;
A
#
# COMPACT_ATOMS: atom_id res chain seq x y z
N MET A 1 -1.44 -4.11 25.28
CA MET A 1 -2.81 -4.05 24.75
C MET A 1 -3.13 -5.43 24.18
N LYS A 2 -4.02 -6.19 24.82
CA LYS A 2 -4.32 -7.59 24.48
C LYS A 2 -5.11 -7.62 23.17
N MET A 3 -4.59 -8.34 22.18
CA MET A 3 -5.35 -8.70 20.97
C MET A 3 -6.45 -9.68 21.40
N SER A 4 -7.68 -9.30 21.13
CA SER A 4 -8.86 -10.14 21.32
C SER A 4 -8.87 -11.29 20.34
N ASP A 5 -9.04 -12.50 20.86
CA ASP A 5 -9.29 -13.71 20.12
C ASP A 5 -10.53 -13.53 19.24
N PHE A 6 -10.34 -13.57 17.92
CA PHE A 6 -11.45 -13.70 16.98
C PHE A 6 -11.83 -15.17 16.91
N ASP A 7 -12.99 -15.51 17.47
CA ASP A 7 -13.64 -16.79 17.32
C ASP A 7 -13.88 -17.10 15.83
N TYR A 8 -13.19 -18.10 15.34
CA TYR A 8 -13.38 -18.69 14.02
C TYR A 8 -14.71 -19.48 14.04
N ALA A 9 -15.79 -18.83 13.63
CA ALA A 9 -17.05 -19.53 13.38
C ALA A 9 -16.86 -20.43 12.16
N ASP A 10 -16.79 -21.74 12.40
CA ASP A 10 -16.83 -22.79 11.40
C ASP A 10 -18.15 -22.66 10.58
N SER A 11 -18.08 -21.99 9.45
CA SER A 11 -19.20 -22.05 8.49
C SER A 11 -19.18 -23.39 7.79
N HIS A 12 -20.20 -24.21 8.03
CA HIS A 12 -20.44 -25.52 7.40
C HIS A 12 -20.65 -25.49 5.87
N PHE A 13 -20.59 -24.32 5.26
CA PHE A 13 -20.59 -24.12 3.82
C PHE A 13 -19.18 -23.80 3.38
N GLY A 14 -18.57 -24.68 2.59
CA GLY A 14 -17.17 -24.71 2.13
C GLY A 14 -16.64 -23.49 1.35
N PHE A 15 -17.03 -22.30 1.71
CA PHE A 15 -16.35 -21.06 1.35
C PHE A 15 -15.41 -20.73 2.49
N GLY A 16 -14.17 -21.20 2.40
CA GLY A 16 -13.12 -20.75 3.30
C GLY A 16 -13.09 -19.23 3.29
N ALA A 17 -13.24 -18.61 4.47
CA ALA A 17 -13.08 -17.18 4.61
C ALA A 17 -11.72 -16.81 4.02
N SER A 18 -11.70 -15.98 2.97
CA SER A 18 -10.46 -15.51 2.37
C SER A 18 -9.72 -14.68 3.42
N GLU A 19 -8.53 -15.13 3.81
CA GLU A 19 -7.72 -14.40 4.77
C GLU A 19 -7.41 -13.01 4.20
N GLN A 20 -7.59 -11.99 5.00
CA GLN A 20 -7.25 -10.63 4.65
C GLN A 20 -5.94 -10.25 5.33
N VAL A 21 -4.97 -9.80 4.53
CA VAL A 21 -3.65 -9.35 5.00
C VAL A 21 -3.46 -7.90 4.64
N ILE A 22 -3.07 -7.10 5.62
CA ILE A 22 -2.69 -5.70 5.38
C ILE A 22 -1.20 -5.63 5.12
N LEU A 23 -0.81 -5.07 3.98
CA LEU A 23 0.58 -4.85 3.61
C LEU A 23 0.88 -3.35 3.65
N GLU A 24 1.76 -2.95 4.55
CA GLU A 24 2.21 -1.58 4.69
C GLU A 24 3.27 -1.25 3.66
N LEU A 25 3.09 -0.12 2.96
CA LEU A 25 3.95 0.36 1.88
C LEU A 25 4.35 1.80 2.12
N ASP A 26 5.61 2.10 1.87
CA ASP A 26 6.08 3.48 1.76
C ASP A 26 5.60 4.10 0.44
N PHE A 27 5.53 5.42 0.40
CA PHE A 27 5.12 6.17 -0.80
C PHE A 27 5.90 5.76 -2.07
N PHE A 28 7.22 5.60 -1.95
CA PHE A 28 8.06 5.18 -3.08
C PHE A 28 7.81 3.73 -3.52
N GLU A 29 7.58 2.84 -2.56
CA GLU A 29 7.24 1.44 -2.84
C GLU A 29 5.91 1.34 -3.60
N ALA A 30 4.90 2.13 -3.18
CA ALA A 30 3.61 2.18 -3.85
C ALA A 30 3.69 2.83 -5.25
N ALA A 31 4.49 3.89 -5.41
CA ALA A 31 4.63 4.60 -6.67
C ALA A 31 5.40 3.81 -7.73
N ARG A 32 6.52 3.17 -7.33
CA ARG A 32 7.41 2.42 -8.24
C ARG A 32 6.99 0.98 -8.45
N GLY A 33 6.24 0.41 -7.48
CA GLY A 33 6.02 -1.02 -7.35
C GLY A 33 7.21 -1.72 -6.71
N THR A 34 6.95 -2.81 -6.05
CA THR A 34 7.96 -3.62 -5.34
C THR A 34 7.48 -5.04 -5.15
N VAL A 35 8.38 -5.92 -4.74
CA VAL A 35 8.03 -7.26 -4.26
C VAL A 35 8.26 -7.30 -2.75
N LYS A 36 7.20 -7.55 -2.01
CA LYS A 36 7.26 -7.56 -0.54
C LYS A 36 6.79 -8.91 0.00
N ASN A 37 7.50 -9.43 1.00
CA ASN A 37 7.13 -10.69 1.63
C ASN A 37 6.11 -10.44 2.73
N ALA A 38 4.96 -11.13 2.65
CA ALA A 38 3.98 -11.16 3.72
C ALA A 38 3.86 -12.56 4.33
N ARG A 39 3.55 -12.59 5.61
CA ARG A 39 3.24 -13.84 6.32
C ARG A 39 1.74 -14.06 6.28
N VAL A 40 1.32 -15.17 5.71
CA VAL A 40 -0.08 -15.55 5.51
C VAL A 40 -0.34 -16.91 6.13
N ASN A 41 -1.49 -17.08 6.75
CA ASN A 41 -1.93 -18.38 7.21
C ASN A 41 -2.60 -19.09 6.05
N VAL A 42 -2.03 -20.18 5.63
CA VAL A 42 -2.54 -20.99 4.51
C VAL A 42 -2.90 -22.36 5.03
N VAL A 43 -4.08 -22.85 4.65
CA VAL A 43 -4.44 -24.24 4.88
C VAL A 43 -3.68 -25.08 3.86
N ASP A 44 -2.74 -25.87 4.34
CA ASP A 44 -1.96 -26.76 3.51
C ASP A 44 -1.91 -28.18 4.09
N THR A 45 -1.37 -29.09 3.33
CA THR A 45 -1.23 -30.49 3.76
C THR A 45 -0.51 -30.57 5.11
N CYS A 46 -1.06 -31.37 6.00
CA CYS A 46 -0.50 -31.53 7.34
C CYS A 46 0.95 -32.05 7.26
N PRO A 47 1.94 -31.35 7.83
CA PRO A 47 3.35 -31.73 7.74
C PRO A 47 3.68 -33.02 8.48
N LYS A 48 2.83 -33.43 9.44
CA LYS A 48 3.03 -34.68 10.21
C LYS A 48 2.52 -35.90 9.52
N CYS A 49 1.37 -35.82 8.87
CA CYS A 49 0.78 -36.99 8.20
C CYS A 49 0.87 -36.92 6.66
N GLY A 50 1.33 -35.81 6.08
CA GLY A 50 1.42 -35.65 4.63
C GLY A 50 0.08 -35.81 3.91
N GLY A 51 -1.04 -35.43 4.55
CA GLY A 51 -2.39 -35.58 3.99
C GLY A 51 -3.05 -36.94 4.22
N THR A 52 -2.37 -37.91 4.82
CA THR A 52 -2.94 -39.30 5.06
C THR A 52 -3.99 -39.31 6.16
N CYS A 53 -4.15 -38.22 6.91
CA CYS A 53 -5.09 -38.07 8.04
C CYS A 53 -4.80 -39.00 9.24
N CYS A 54 -3.81 -39.89 9.14
CA CYS A 54 -3.49 -40.91 10.10
C CYS A 54 -2.15 -40.65 10.79
N VAL A 55 -1.92 -41.28 11.94
CA VAL A 55 -0.59 -41.32 12.55
C VAL A 55 0.38 -42.05 11.63
N ALA A 56 1.65 -41.59 11.58
CA ALA A 56 2.68 -42.21 10.75
C ALA A 56 2.75 -43.74 10.95
N GLY A 57 2.79 -44.50 9.84
CA GLY A 57 2.80 -45.95 9.84
C GLY A 57 1.40 -46.60 9.90
N THR A 58 0.32 -45.85 10.05
CA THR A 58 -1.06 -46.35 10.03
C THR A 58 -1.78 -45.89 8.77
N LYS A 59 -2.79 -46.67 8.36
CA LYS A 59 -3.63 -46.37 7.19
C LYS A 59 -5.11 -46.36 7.59
N MET A 60 -5.91 -45.66 6.81
CA MET A 60 -7.36 -45.74 6.91
C MET A 60 -7.82 -47.16 6.61
N ILE A 61 -8.78 -47.67 7.36
CA ILE A 61 -9.39 -48.96 7.21
C ILE A 61 -10.80 -48.83 6.65
N ARG A 62 -11.32 -49.86 6.00
CA ARG A 62 -12.70 -49.89 5.52
C ARG A 62 -13.65 -49.77 6.70
N CYS A 63 -14.67 -48.94 6.55
CA CYS A 63 -15.70 -48.84 7.58
C CYS A 63 -16.49 -50.10 7.70
N ASP A 64 -16.42 -50.74 8.85
CA ASP A 64 -17.13 -51.99 9.20
C ASP A 64 -18.64 -51.76 9.37
N HIS A 65 -19.08 -50.55 9.69
CA HIS A 65 -20.48 -50.22 9.92
C HIS A 65 -21.29 -50.16 8.61
N CYS A 66 -20.74 -49.59 7.56
CA CYS A 66 -21.38 -49.45 6.25
C CYS A 66 -20.73 -50.33 5.16
N ASN A 67 -19.81 -51.22 5.52
CA ASN A 67 -19.04 -52.03 4.57
C ASN A 67 -18.41 -51.19 3.43
N ALA A 68 -17.87 -50.02 3.77
CA ALA A 68 -17.25 -49.06 2.86
C ALA A 68 -18.22 -48.36 1.86
N THR A 69 -19.54 -48.54 2.00
CA THR A 69 -20.52 -47.87 1.13
C THR A 69 -20.72 -46.37 1.43
N GLY A 70 -20.29 -45.90 2.61
CA GLY A 70 -20.53 -44.55 3.07
C GLY A 70 -21.96 -44.27 3.53
N MET A 71 -22.89 -45.18 3.32
CA MET A 71 -24.31 -45.04 3.64
C MET A 71 -24.80 -46.12 4.58
N GLU A 72 -25.72 -45.79 5.47
CA GLU A 72 -26.47 -46.75 6.28
C GLU A 72 -27.95 -46.71 5.90
N THR A 73 -28.58 -47.87 5.93
CA THR A 73 -30.02 -48.01 5.65
C THR A 73 -30.75 -48.10 6.97
N ILE A 74 -31.63 -47.13 7.23
CA ILE A 74 -32.50 -47.12 8.39
C ILE A 74 -33.89 -47.57 7.91
N SER A 75 -34.40 -48.67 8.52
CA SER A 75 -35.77 -49.11 8.28
C SER A 75 -36.70 -48.57 9.38
N THR A 76 -37.73 -47.89 9.01
CA THR A 76 -38.76 -47.42 9.94
C THR A 76 -40.09 -48.00 9.45
N GLY A 77 -40.40 -49.22 9.95
CA GLY A 77 -41.57 -49.96 9.48
C GLY A 77 -41.46 -50.35 8.01
N ALA A 78 -42.37 -49.89 7.17
CA ALA A 78 -42.40 -50.21 5.72
C ALA A 78 -41.45 -49.34 4.84
N PHE A 79 -40.76 -48.37 5.41
CA PHE A 79 -39.92 -47.47 4.66
C PHE A 79 -38.43 -47.71 4.91
N PHE A 80 -37.65 -47.75 3.83
CA PHE A 80 -36.19 -47.80 3.88
C PHE A 80 -35.60 -46.45 3.47
N MET A 81 -34.89 -45.79 4.38
CA MET A 81 -34.17 -44.57 4.10
C MET A 81 -32.66 -44.82 4.11
N LYS A 82 -31.99 -44.35 3.07
CA LYS A 82 -30.52 -44.33 3.04
C LYS A 82 -30.03 -43.02 3.62
N THR A 83 -29.22 -43.08 4.66
CA THR A 83 -28.60 -41.92 5.30
C THR A 83 -27.08 -42.05 5.27
N THR A 84 -26.39 -40.96 5.50
CA THR A 84 -24.93 -40.97 5.63
C THR A 84 -24.50 -41.78 6.85
N CYS A 85 -23.55 -42.66 6.68
CA CYS A 85 -23.04 -43.53 7.77
C CYS A 85 -22.47 -42.65 8.91
N ARG A 86 -22.96 -42.88 10.12
CA ARG A 86 -22.58 -42.11 11.31
C ARG A 86 -21.13 -42.32 11.72
N LYS A 87 -20.53 -43.51 11.40
CA LYS A 87 -19.16 -43.84 11.79
C LYS A 87 -18.11 -43.23 10.87
N CYS A 88 -18.33 -43.23 9.57
CA CYS A 88 -17.38 -42.74 8.58
C CYS A 88 -17.80 -41.42 7.93
N HIS A 89 -18.94 -40.87 8.31
CA HIS A 89 -19.47 -39.61 7.76
C HIS A 89 -19.49 -39.56 6.23
N GLY A 90 -19.83 -40.66 5.59
CA GLY A 90 -19.96 -40.76 4.14
C GLY A 90 -18.69 -41.14 3.39
N THR A 91 -17.52 -41.17 4.02
CA THR A 91 -16.23 -41.47 3.37
C THR A 91 -16.02 -42.94 3.04
N GLY A 92 -16.80 -43.86 3.63
CA GLY A 92 -16.60 -45.32 3.51
C GLY A 92 -15.36 -45.85 4.22
N MET A 93 -14.50 -44.96 4.70
CA MET A 93 -13.27 -45.30 5.40
C MET A 93 -13.31 -44.79 6.84
N PHE A 94 -12.68 -45.54 7.73
CA PHE A 94 -12.59 -45.17 9.15
C PHE A 94 -11.15 -45.02 9.58
N ASN A 95 -10.88 -43.92 10.27
CA ASN A 95 -9.56 -43.61 10.81
C ASN A 95 -9.49 -44.03 12.28
N ARG A 96 -8.84 -45.17 12.55
CA ARG A 96 -8.70 -45.69 13.92
C ARG A 96 -7.69 -44.89 14.75
N TYR A 97 -6.68 -44.36 14.08
CA TYR A 97 -5.59 -43.59 14.69
C TYR A 97 -5.45 -42.28 13.98
N PRO A 98 -6.30 -41.28 14.30
CA PRO A 98 -6.24 -39.97 13.66
C PRO A 98 -4.94 -39.24 14.01
N CYS A 99 -4.38 -38.53 13.04
CA CYS A 99 -3.21 -37.68 13.26
C CYS A 99 -3.54 -36.62 14.31
N LEU A 100 -2.79 -36.60 15.41
CA LEU A 100 -3.03 -35.67 16.53
C LEU A 100 -2.82 -34.19 16.13
N TYR A 101 -1.96 -33.93 15.13
CA TYR A 101 -1.66 -32.57 14.71
C TYR A 101 -2.81 -31.93 13.91
N CYS A 102 -3.43 -32.65 13.01
CA CYS A 102 -4.55 -32.17 12.19
C CYS A 102 -5.91 -32.74 12.62
N ALA A 103 -5.99 -33.47 13.73
CA ALA A 103 -7.19 -34.12 14.21
C ALA A 103 -7.91 -34.99 13.11
N GLY A 104 -7.12 -35.61 12.26
CA GLY A 104 -7.66 -36.42 11.16
C GLY A 104 -8.15 -35.66 9.94
N LYS A 105 -8.02 -34.31 9.88
CA LYS A 105 -8.44 -33.48 8.73
C LYS A 105 -7.52 -33.63 7.52
N GLY A 106 -6.27 -34.03 7.70
CA GLY A 106 -5.27 -34.16 6.63
C GLY A 106 -4.63 -32.84 6.21
N SER A 107 -5.20 -31.71 6.63
CA SER A 107 -4.70 -30.36 6.39
C SER A 107 -4.54 -29.61 7.72
N SER A 108 -3.71 -28.60 7.72
CA SER A 108 -3.50 -27.73 8.88
C SER A 108 -3.20 -26.30 8.43
N VAL A 109 -3.55 -25.34 9.27
CA VAL A 109 -3.16 -23.95 9.05
C VAL A 109 -1.65 -23.81 9.28
N GLN A 110 -0.94 -23.28 8.32
CA GLN A 110 0.51 -23.06 8.36
C GLN A 110 0.82 -21.62 7.99
N LEU A 111 1.69 -21.00 8.76
CA LEU A 111 2.19 -19.66 8.44
C LEU A 111 3.26 -19.76 7.33
N LYS A 112 2.95 -19.23 6.16
CA LYS A 112 3.89 -19.20 5.03
C LYS A 112 4.27 -17.76 4.68
N SER A 113 5.54 -17.58 4.35
CA SER A 113 6.02 -16.33 3.77
C SER A 113 5.79 -16.37 2.26
N VAL A 114 5.02 -15.43 1.76
CA VAL A 114 4.66 -15.33 0.34
C VAL A 114 5.16 -14.01 -0.21
N ALA A 115 5.86 -14.06 -1.35
CA ALA A 115 6.26 -12.87 -2.08
C ALA A 115 5.04 -12.30 -2.83
N ILE A 116 4.64 -11.09 -2.45
CA ILE A 116 3.54 -10.35 -3.05
C ILE A 116 4.11 -9.32 -3.99
N ASN A 117 3.74 -9.41 -5.26
CA ASN A 117 4.11 -8.42 -6.26
C ASN A 117 3.14 -7.22 -6.15
N VAL A 118 3.66 -6.08 -5.74
CA VAL A 118 2.94 -4.82 -5.64
C VAL A 118 3.06 -4.10 -6.97
N PRO A 119 1.97 -3.91 -7.73
CA PRO A 119 2.02 -3.18 -8.97
C PRO A 119 2.35 -1.69 -8.73
N PRO A 120 3.04 -1.02 -9.68
CA PRO A 120 3.32 0.41 -9.53
C PRO A 120 2.04 1.23 -9.64
N GLY A 121 1.92 2.26 -8.79
CA GLY A 121 0.79 3.17 -8.76
C GLY A 121 -0.36 2.76 -7.83
N VAL A 122 -0.14 1.78 -6.97
CA VAL A 122 -1.14 1.33 -5.98
C VAL A 122 -1.61 2.48 -5.11
N GLU A 123 -2.92 2.49 -4.82
CA GLU A 123 -3.57 3.46 -3.93
C GLU A 123 -3.78 2.87 -2.53
N ASP A 124 -3.90 3.77 -1.54
CA ASP A 124 -4.24 3.36 -0.17
C ASP A 124 -5.61 2.68 -0.14
N GLY A 125 -5.71 1.58 0.63
CA GLY A 125 -6.93 0.77 0.73
C GLY A 125 -7.20 -0.14 -0.48
N GLN A 126 -6.39 -0.12 -1.53
CA GLN A 126 -6.55 -1.00 -2.68
C GLN A 126 -6.30 -2.46 -2.28
N THR A 127 -7.22 -3.36 -2.70
CA THR A 127 -7.14 -4.78 -2.39
C THR A 127 -6.86 -5.59 -3.66
N VAL A 128 -5.90 -6.49 -3.57
CA VAL A 128 -5.53 -7.41 -4.65
C VAL A 128 -5.68 -8.86 -4.17
N ARG A 129 -6.17 -9.71 -5.06
CA ARG A 129 -6.27 -11.16 -4.82
C ARG A 129 -4.96 -11.84 -5.22
N VAL A 130 -4.36 -12.54 -4.29
CA VAL A 130 -3.13 -13.31 -4.51
C VAL A 130 -3.42 -14.78 -4.29
N LYS A 131 -3.09 -15.62 -5.26
CA LYS A 131 -3.21 -17.07 -5.13
C LYS A 131 -2.01 -17.62 -4.38
N VAL A 132 -2.27 -18.31 -3.27
CA VAL A 132 -1.26 -18.97 -2.47
C VAL A 132 -1.62 -20.46 -2.36
N GLY A 133 -0.96 -21.29 -3.15
CA GLY A 133 -1.33 -22.69 -3.29
C GLY A 133 -2.73 -22.86 -3.89
N GLN A 134 -3.65 -23.46 -3.15
CA GLN A 134 -5.05 -23.65 -3.59
C GLN A 134 -6.02 -22.59 -3.05
N GLN A 135 -5.53 -21.63 -2.26
CA GLN A 135 -6.35 -20.59 -1.64
C GLN A 135 -6.09 -19.22 -2.26
N GLU A 136 -7.11 -18.36 -2.19
CA GLU A 136 -7.01 -16.96 -2.53
C GLU A 136 -6.93 -16.14 -1.23
N VAL A 137 -5.92 -15.27 -1.16
CA VAL A 137 -5.70 -14.35 -0.06
C VAL A 137 -5.97 -12.95 -0.56
N LEU A 138 -6.73 -12.18 0.20
CA LEU A 138 -6.98 -10.76 -0.06
C LEU A 138 -5.89 -9.94 0.61
N VAL A 139 -5.12 -9.21 -0.20
CA VAL A 139 -4.07 -8.32 0.29
C VAL A 139 -4.53 -6.88 0.12
N THR A 140 -4.71 -6.18 1.23
CA THR A 140 -5.04 -4.75 1.23
C THR A 140 -3.79 -3.95 1.48
N PHE A 141 -3.50 -3.01 0.59
CA PHE A 141 -2.34 -2.13 0.70
C PHE A 141 -2.67 -0.92 1.58
N ARG A 142 -1.80 -0.65 2.52
CA ARG A 142 -1.82 0.57 3.32
C ARG A 142 -0.59 1.40 2.95
N VAL A 143 -0.83 2.53 2.31
CA VAL A 143 0.24 3.41 1.82
C VAL A 143 0.45 4.57 2.78
N PHE A 144 1.67 4.73 3.28
CA PHE A 144 2.02 5.86 4.12
C PHE A 144 2.23 7.12 3.28
N GLU A 145 1.74 8.25 3.79
CA GLU A 145 1.94 9.55 3.17
C GLU A 145 3.41 9.96 3.21
N SER A 146 3.87 10.60 2.15
CA SER A 146 5.20 11.20 2.10
C SER A 146 5.16 12.63 2.63
N LYS A 147 6.16 13.03 3.42
CA LYS A 147 6.33 14.43 3.84
C LYS A 147 6.77 15.34 2.70
N TYR A 148 7.36 14.80 1.65
CA TYR A 148 7.92 15.54 0.54
C TYR A 148 7.00 15.56 -0.69
N PHE A 149 6.35 14.43 -0.98
CA PHE A 149 5.46 14.28 -2.12
C PHE A 149 3.99 14.32 -1.69
N ARG A 150 3.19 15.12 -2.37
CA ARG A 150 1.73 15.08 -2.29
C ARG A 150 1.21 14.44 -3.56
N ARG A 151 0.39 13.40 -3.42
CA ARG A 151 -0.20 12.65 -4.53
C ARG A 151 -1.58 13.17 -4.87
N GLU A 152 -1.84 13.39 -6.16
CA GLU A 152 -3.17 13.68 -6.69
C GLU A 152 -3.45 12.72 -7.87
N GLY A 153 -4.08 11.58 -7.56
CA GLY A 153 -4.27 10.50 -8.54
C GLY A 153 -2.93 9.92 -9.03
N ALA A 154 -2.60 10.13 -10.33
CA ALA A 154 -1.33 9.73 -10.91
C ALA A 154 -0.27 10.85 -10.85
N ASP A 155 -0.68 12.09 -10.59
CA ASP A 155 0.20 13.24 -10.54
C ASP A 155 0.84 13.40 -9.16
N VAL A 156 1.99 14.03 -9.13
CA VAL A 156 2.77 14.23 -7.91
C VAL A 156 3.15 15.69 -7.78
N HIS A 157 2.94 16.26 -6.61
CA HIS A 157 3.26 17.63 -6.27
C HIS A 157 4.37 17.68 -5.24
N THR A 158 5.34 18.59 -5.44
CA THR A 158 6.42 18.88 -4.49
C THR A 158 6.63 20.36 -4.34
N ASP A 159 7.08 20.77 -3.17
CA ASP A 159 7.47 22.14 -2.88
C ASP A 159 9.00 22.27 -3.01
N ALA A 160 9.46 23.18 -3.85
CA ALA A 160 10.86 23.50 -3.98
C ALA A 160 11.13 24.90 -3.40
N VAL A 161 12.02 24.95 -2.42
CA VAL A 161 12.39 26.22 -1.78
C VAL A 161 13.62 26.78 -2.47
N ILE A 162 13.51 28.03 -2.95
CA ILE A 162 14.60 28.78 -3.59
C ILE A 162 14.93 30.02 -2.79
N SER A 163 16.15 30.52 -2.94
CA SER A 163 16.55 31.80 -2.35
C SER A 163 15.97 32.99 -3.13
N LEU A 164 15.89 34.15 -2.48
CA LEU A 164 15.49 35.40 -3.14
C LEU A 164 16.40 35.70 -4.34
N SER A 165 17.72 35.51 -4.19
CA SER A 165 18.68 35.74 -5.27
C SER A 165 18.46 34.84 -6.47
N GLN A 166 18.10 33.55 -6.22
CA GLN A 166 17.75 32.62 -7.30
C GLN A 166 16.43 32.98 -7.98
N ALA A 167 15.49 33.57 -7.24
CA ALA A 167 14.22 34.01 -7.81
C ALA A 167 14.43 35.21 -8.75
N ILE A 168 15.31 36.16 -8.38
CA ILE A 168 15.59 37.37 -9.15
C ILE A 168 16.53 37.08 -10.33
N LEU A 169 17.68 36.43 -10.08
CA LEU A 169 18.72 36.24 -11.08
C LEU A 169 18.58 34.94 -11.91
N GLY A 170 17.74 34.07 -11.46
CA GLY A 170 17.65 32.73 -12.01
C GLY A 170 18.70 31.79 -11.43
N GLY A 171 18.69 30.53 -11.91
CA GLY A 171 19.64 29.51 -11.46
C GLY A 171 19.19 28.14 -11.78
N GLU A 172 19.88 27.12 -11.25
CA GLU A 172 19.51 25.73 -11.35
C GLU A 172 19.39 25.13 -9.96
N ILE A 173 18.37 24.32 -9.77
CA ILE A 173 18.17 23.53 -8.55
C ILE A 173 17.98 22.07 -8.90
N LYS A 174 18.34 21.21 -7.95
CA LYS A 174 18.13 19.77 -8.04
C LYS A 174 16.96 19.41 -7.12
N ILE A 175 15.97 18.71 -7.68
CA ILE A 175 14.74 18.31 -7.01
C ILE A 175 14.69 16.79 -7.00
N GLN A 176 14.33 16.20 -5.89
CA GLN A 176 14.10 14.78 -5.81
C GLN A 176 12.86 14.40 -6.63
N GLY A 177 13.03 13.50 -7.61
CA GLY A 177 11.92 12.93 -8.36
C GLY A 177 11.56 11.52 -7.87
N LEU A 178 10.52 10.94 -8.45
CA LEU A 178 10.09 9.58 -8.10
C LEU A 178 11.12 8.52 -8.51
N HIS A 179 11.73 8.67 -9.66
CA HIS A 179 12.72 7.71 -10.20
C HIS A 179 14.12 8.30 -10.12
N ASP A 180 14.30 9.47 -10.70
CA ASP A 180 15.58 10.18 -10.81
C ASP A 180 15.42 11.60 -10.33
N ASP A 181 16.52 12.21 -9.90
CA ASP A 181 16.55 13.63 -9.56
C ASP A 181 16.36 14.49 -10.81
N ILE A 182 15.55 15.53 -10.67
CA ILE A 182 15.19 16.43 -11.74
C ILE A 182 16.01 17.72 -11.58
N LYS A 183 16.70 18.14 -12.62
CA LYS A 183 17.33 19.46 -12.69
C LYS A 183 16.30 20.47 -13.20
N LEU A 184 15.95 21.44 -12.38
CA LEU A 184 15.05 22.52 -12.74
C LEU A 184 15.85 23.80 -12.96
N LYS A 185 15.75 24.35 -14.17
CA LYS A 185 16.27 25.69 -14.49
C LYS A 185 15.22 26.72 -14.14
N ILE A 186 15.58 27.62 -13.23
CA ILE A 186 14.73 28.69 -12.76
C ILE A 186 15.04 29.93 -13.62
N PRO A 187 14.07 30.45 -14.39
CA PRO A 187 14.26 31.69 -15.13
C PRO A 187 14.35 32.88 -14.15
N PRO A 188 15.08 33.96 -14.53
CA PRO A 188 15.10 35.16 -13.74
C PRO A 188 13.70 35.78 -13.64
N GLY A 189 13.41 36.47 -12.51
CA GLY A 189 12.10 37.04 -12.25
C GLY A 189 11.02 35.98 -11.93
N THR A 190 11.40 34.84 -11.34
CA THR A 190 10.44 33.79 -10.96
C THR A 190 9.70 34.20 -9.69
N SER A 191 8.38 34.33 -9.78
CA SER A 191 7.51 34.63 -8.63
C SER A 191 7.32 33.43 -7.71
N SER A 192 6.99 33.68 -6.45
CA SER A 192 6.56 32.64 -5.51
C SER A 192 5.27 31.97 -6.02
N HIS A 193 5.07 30.70 -5.68
CA HIS A 193 3.93 29.86 -6.10
C HIS A 193 3.89 29.56 -7.62
N LYS A 194 4.91 29.91 -8.38
CA LYS A 194 5.03 29.46 -9.76
C LYS A 194 5.17 27.95 -9.80
N VAL A 195 4.44 27.32 -10.71
CA VAL A 195 4.40 25.86 -10.85
C VAL A 195 5.14 25.46 -12.13
N PHE A 196 6.08 24.53 -12.00
CA PHE A 196 6.74 23.88 -13.12
C PHE A 196 6.22 22.47 -13.30
N ARG A 197 5.78 22.12 -14.51
CA ARG A 197 5.27 20.80 -14.85
C ARG A 197 6.32 19.99 -15.57
N PHE A 198 6.58 18.79 -15.09
CA PHE A 198 7.43 17.80 -15.72
C PHE A 198 6.56 16.65 -16.22
N ALA A 199 6.32 16.63 -17.53
CA ALA A 199 5.43 15.66 -18.14
C ALA A 199 5.99 14.21 -18.01
N GLY A 200 5.13 13.27 -17.62
CA GLY A 200 5.47 11.85 -17.52
C GLY A 200 6.44 11.49 -16.37
N LYS A 201 6.69 12.41 -15.42
CA LYS A 201 7.54 12.16 -14.25
C LYS A 201 6.75 11.84 -12.97
N GLY A 202 5.44 11.65 -13.08
CA GLY A 202 4.56 11.23 -12.00
C GLY A 202 4.50 9.72 -11.82
N ILE A 203 3.44 9.25 -11.18
CA ILE A 203 3.16 7.85 -10.88
C ILE A 203 2.58 7.17 -12.11
N LYS A 204 2.82 5.88 -12.27
CA LYS A 204 2.18 5.08 -13.31
C LYS A 204 0.67 5.05 -13.10
N ARG A 205 -0.10 5.28 -14.15
CA ARG A 205 -1.57 5.24 -14.08
C ARG A 205 -2.04 3.81 -13.85
N SER A 206 -2.94 3.62 -12.91
CA SER A 206 -3.57 2.32 -12.61
C SER A 206 -4.54 1.90 -13.71
N THR A 207 -5.23 2.87 -14.31
CA THR A 207 -6.16 2.68 -15.43
C THR A 207 -5.63 3.41 -16.65
N GLY A 208 -5.09 2.66 -17.63
CA GLY A 208 -4.59 3.22 -18.88
C GLY A 208 -3.10 3.11 -19.07
N PHE A 209 -2.61 3.76 -20.14
CA PHE A 209 -1.19 3.80 -20.48
C PHE A 209 -0.54 5.10 -20.02
N GLY A 210 0.73 5.01 -19.63
CA GLY A 210 1.57 6.16 -19.34
C GLY A 210 1.67 6.48 -17.85
N TYR A 211 2.29 7.62 -17.58
CA TYR A 211 2.58 8.15 -16.27
C TYR A 211 1.84 9.47 -16.08
N GLY A 212 1.60 9.85 -14.84
CA GLY A 212 1.19 11.20 -14.49
C GLY A 212 2.35 12.19 -14.61
N ASP A 213 2.10 13.41 -14.19
CA ASP A 213 3.06 14.50 -14.26
C ASP A 213 3.59 14.85 -12.85
N HIS A 214 4.75 15.49 -12.81
CA HIS A 214 5.31 16.00 -11.58
C HIS A 214 5.24 17.52 -11.59
N TYR A 215 4.49 18.08 -10.65
CA TYR A 215 4.31 19.52 -10.46
C TYR A 215 5.20 20.00 -9.32
N VAL A 216 6.05 20.97 -9.60
CA VAL A 216 6.96 21.57 -8.65
C VAL A 216 6.51 22.98 -8.34
N HIS A 217 6.09 23.21 -7.09
CA HIS A 217 5.66 24.52 -6.59
C HIS A 217 6.85 25.26 -6.01
N ILE A 218 7.14 26.44 -6.55
CA ILE A 218 8.24 27.26 -6.06
C ILE A 218 7.82 28.06 -4.83
N LYS A 219 8.59 27.94 -3.76
CA LYS A 219 8.48 28.76 -2.56
C LYS A 219 9.75 29.57 -2.38
N ILE A 220 9.64 30.89 -2.27
CA ILE A 220 10.79 31.75 -2.03
C ILE A 220 11.03 31.83 -0.53
N SER A 221 12.25 31.48 -0.12
CA SER A 221 12.69 31.63 1.26
C SER A 221 13.32 33.02 1.48
N ILE A 222 12.73 33.75 2.40
CA ILE A 222 13.27 35.05 2.84
C ILE A 222 14.06 34.80 4.13
N PRO A 223 15.34 35.20 4.19
CA PRO A 223 16.15 35.00 5.38
C PRO A 223 15.66 35.91 6.52
N GLN A 224 15.41 35.29 7.67
CA GLN A 224 14.92 36.00 8.87
C GLN A 224 15.99 36.88 9.52
N LYS A 225 17.25 36.56 9.35
CA LYS A 225 18.40 37.34 9.87
C LYS A 225 19.31 37.71 8.72
N LEU A 226 19.59 38.99 8.62
CA LEU A 226 20.50 39.56 7.62
C LEU A 226 21.77 40.03 8.32
N ASP A 227 22.92 39.75 7.72
CA ASP A 227 24.18 40.36 8.07
C ASP A 227 24.16 41.84 7.65
N LYS A 228 24.96 42.69 8.30
CA LYS A 228 25.03 44.15 7.99
C LYS A 228 25.24 44.40 6.50
N LEU A 229 26.15 43.69 5.86
CA LEU A 229 26.44 43.84 4.44
C LEU A 229 25.23 43.50 3.55
N ARG A 230 24.55 42.41 3.84
CA ARG A 230 23.33 42.00 3.09
C ARG A 230 22.20 43.00 3.29
N TYR A 231 22.06 43.52 4.50
CA TYR A 231 21.07 44.56 4.82
C TYR A 231 21.31 45.81 3.99
N GLU A 232 22.57 46.30 3.94
CA GLU A 232 22.93 47.49 3.16
C GLU A 232 22.70 47.29 1.65
N LEU A 233 23.02 46.10 1.10
CA LEU A 233 22.78 45.77 -0.29
C LEU A 233 21.28 45.78 -0.63
N ILE A 234 20.47 45.14 0.24
CA ILE A 234 19.02 45.11 0.03
C ILE A 234 18.41 46.48 0.18
N LYS A 235 18.93 47.33 1.11
CA LYS A 235 18.51 48.72 1.28
C LYS A 235 18.82 49.53 0.04
N ALA A 236 20.04 49.43 -0.51
CA ALA A 236 20.41 50.12 -1.75
C ALA A 236 19.56 49.64 -2.95
N TYR A 237 19.22 48.36 -3.01
CA TYR A 237 18.29 47.85 -4.03
C TYR A 237 16.90 48.47 -3.87
N ALA A 238 16.37 48.51 -2.65
CA ALA A 238 15.05 49.06 -2.35
C ALA A 238 14.96 50.60 -2.60
N GLU A 239 16.08 51.34 -2.47
CA GLU A 239 16.14 52.75 -2.84
C GLU A 239 16.03 52.98 -4.36
N MET A 240 16.38 51.96 -5.17
CA MET A 240 16.23 52.02 -6.63
C MET A 240 14.85 51.56 -7.12
N GLU A 241 14.07 50.89 -6.28
CA GLU A 241 12.73 50.46 -6.65
C GLU A 241 11.77 51.65 -6.72
N THR A 242 11.08 51.81 -7.85
CA THR A 242 10.11 52.89 -8.09
C THR A 242 8.66 52.44 -7.97
N ASP A 243 8.44 51.14 -8.03
CA ASP A 243 7.09 50.53 -8.18
C ASP A 243 6.57 49.83 -6.91
N THR A 244 7.16 50.15 -5.76
CA THR A 244 6.76 49.54 -4.49
C THR A 244 5.48 50.19 -3.97
N PRO A 245 4.37 49.42 -3.83
CA PRO A 245 3.17 49.95 -3.19
C PRO A 245 3.40 50.09 -1.67
N GLY A 246 3.25 51.30 -1.15
CA GLY A 246 3.41 51.59 0.28
C GLY A 246 4.81 52.06 0.66
N THR A 247 5.19 51.83 1.94
CA THR A 247 6.47 52.28 2.49
C THR A 247 7.35 51.12 2.88
N ILE A 248 8.67 51.27 2.71
CA ILE A 248 9.66 50.31 3.20
C ILE A 248 10.29 50.88 4.47
N GLU A 249 10.37 50.06 5.54
CA GLU A 249 10.95 50.52 6.81
C GLU A 249 12.42 50.89 6.64
N GLY A 250 12.78 52.08 7.12
CA GLY A 250 14.14 52.64 7.01
C GLY A 250 14.48 53.29 5.67
N ILE A 251 13.54 53.44 4.75
CA ILE A 251 13.69 54.14 3.49
C ILE A 251 12.66 55.26 3.41
N SER A 252 13.14 56.53 3.30
CA SER A 252 12.26 57.66 3.06
C SER A 252 11.85 57.67 1.58
N SER A 253 10.64 57.17 1.25
CA SER A 253 10.15 57.24 -0.12
C SER A 253 9.81 58.68 -0.48
N SER A 254 10.68 59.35 -1.22
CA SER A 254 10.33 60.54 -1.93
C SER A 254 9.72 60.18 -3.28
N LYS A 255 8.43 59.86 -3.32
CA LYS A 255 7.50 59.95 -4.47
C LYS A 255 6.49 58.84 -4.47
N SER A 256 5.43 59.04 -3.71
CA SER A 256 4.15 58.34 -3.96
C SER A 256 3.57 58.96 -5.25
N LYS A 257 3.61 58.20 -6.33
CA LYS A 257 2.87 58.47 -7.58
C LYS A 257 1.71 57.48 -7.77
N TYR A 258 0.93 57.26 -6.74
CA TYR A 258 -0.40 56.65 -6.92
C TYR A 258 -1.39 57.49 -6.11
N GLU A 259 -1.89 58.56 -6.72
CA GLU A 259 -3.23 59.05 -6.42
C GLU A 259 -4.21 58.02 -6.98
N TYR A 260 -4.98 57.41 -6.10
CA TYR A 260 -6.17 56.60 -6.48
C TYR A 260 -7.20 57.57 -7.06
N ALA A 261 -7.46 57.49 -8.37
CA ALA A 261 -8.64 58.07 -9.03
C ALA A 261 -9.79 57.06 -8.96
#